data_a28f4ae993666d9f0ddd489db9b21cbb
#
_entry.id   a28f4ae993666d9f0ddd489db9b21cbb
#
_cell.length_a   1.000
_cell.length_b   1.000
_cell.length_c   1.000
_cell.angle_alpha   90.00
_cell.angle_beta   90.00
_cell.angle_gamma   90.00
#
_symmetry.space_group_name_H-M   'P 1'
#
loop_
_entity.id
_entity.type
_entity.pdbx_description
1 polymer ?
#
loop_
_entity_poly.entity_id
_entity_poly.type
_entity_poly.pdbx_seq_one_letter_code
_entity_poly.pdbx_strand_id
1 'polypeptide(L)'
;MIKKIASVLLLMFVPTFAAANQQEEPPKKVLIKNVNIFDGKNEKLKMGRDVLIEGNLIKQIGKGLKVAKGATVIDGGSRVLTPGFIDAHTHIALIAPFDQLENEYTGIYVGAAGGQMAENMLMRGFTTVRDAGGASIGIQRAIDDGWFPGPRIFSSGAFITQTSGHLDMRDRTNPHKLDGGHHSHAELIGHYAAVDGKGEMLAAARQQFRDGATQLKLATNGGISAVYSPLDLDQFTDEELGAAAQTAEAFG
;
A
#
# COMPACT_ATOMS: atom_id res chain seq x y z
N MET A 1 -10.89 74.69 11.38
CA MET A 1 -10.82 73.64 10.39
C MET A 1 -10.86 72.32 11.15
N ILE A 2 -12.02 71.68 11.25
CA ILE A 2 -12.23 70.41 12.00
C ILE A 2 -12.23 69.28 10.99
N LYS A 3 -11.21 68.38 11.06
CA LYS A 3 -11.15 67.18 10.23
C LYS A 3 -12.05 66.09 10.85
N LYS A 4 -13.09 65.71 10.12
CA LYS A 4 -13.93 64.52 10.45
C LYS A 4 -13.16 63.25 10.12
N ILE A 5 -12.91 62.41 11.13
CA ILE A 5 -12.41 61.07 10.96
C ILE A 5 -13.63 60.16 10.78
N ALA A 6 -13.78 59.56 9.60
CA ALA A 6 -14.78 58.55 9.33
C ALA A 6 -14.24 57.20 9.76
N SER A 7 -14.82 56.58 10.81
CA SER A 7 -14.53 55.20 11.20
C SER A 7 -15.27 54.27 10.28
N VAL A 8 -14.54 53.46 9.51
CA VAL A 8 -15.08 52.38 8.71
C VAL A 8 -15.16 51.11 9.61
N LEU A 9 -16.38 50.73 9.93
CA LEU A 9 -16.66 49.49 10.68
C LEU A 9 -16.62 48.33 9.71
N LEU A 10 -15.55 47.53 9.76
CA LEU A 10 -15.39 46.31 8.97
C LEU A 10 -16.17 45.20 9.66
N LEU A 11 -17.36 44.84 9.18
CA LEU A 11 -18.11 43.66 9.62
C LEU A 11 -17.42 42.42 9.07
N MET A 12 -16.73 41.69 9.93
CA MET A 12 -16.27 40.34 9.61
C MET A 12 -17.45 39.35 9.57
N PHE A 13 -17.81 38.93 8.37
CA PHE A 13 -18.77 37.86 8.16
C PHE A 13 -18.05 36.53 8.46
N VAL A 14 -18.28 35.95 9.63
CA VAL A 14 -17.83 34.59 9.96
C VAL A 14 -18.89 33.62 9.43
N PRO A 15 -18.62 32.82 8.40
CA PRO A 15 -19.56 31.82 7.97
C PRO A 15 -19.66 30.76 9.08
N THR A 16 -20.76 30.66 9.74
CA THR A 16 -21.13 29.53 10.58
C THR A 16 -21.36 28.32 9.65
N PHE A 17 -20.37 27.45 9.56
CA PHE A 17 -20.61 26.11 9.02
C PHE A 17 -21.54 25.38 9.97
N ALA A 18 -22.82 25.30 9.61
CA ALA A 18 -23.75 24.39 10.25
C ALA A 18 -23.18 22.98 10.03
N ALA A 19 -22.75 22.33 11.11
CA ALA A 19 -22.44 20.90 11.09
C ALA A 19 -23.71 20.18 10.68
N ALA A 20 -23.80 19.75 9.42
CA ALA A 20 -24.84 18.87 8.96
C ALA A 20 -24.75 17.61 9.83
N ASN A 21 -25.80 17.33 10.58
CA ASN A 21 -25.94 16.13 11.36
C ASN A 21 -26.03 14.97 10.35
N GLN A 22 -24.89 14.39 10.00
CA GLN A 22 -24.85 13.17 9.18
C GLN A 22 -25.47 12.07 10.06
N GLN A 23 -26.73 11.79 9.82
CA GLN A 23 -27.32 10.56 10.32
C GLN A 23 -26.51 9.41 9.72
N GLU A 24 -25.74 8.73 10.55
CA GLU A 24 -25.03 7.53 10.13
C GLU A 24 -26.05 6.54 9.56
N GLU A 25 -25.90 6.22 8.28
CA GLU A 25 -26.71 5.17 7.68
C GLU A 25 -26.50 3.87 8.46
N PRO A 26 -27.57 3.12 8.76
CA PRO A 26 -27.43 1.87 9.48
C PRO A 26 -26.49 0.92 8.72
N PRO A 27 -25.61 0.18 9.41
CA PRO A 27 -24.61 -0.64 8.76
C PRO A 27 -25.27 -1.64 7.80
N LYS A 28 -24.71 -1.74 6.58
CA LYS A 28 -25.16 -2.69 5.57
C LYS A 28 -25.09 -4.11 6.14
N LYS A 29 -26.15 -4.91 5.90
CA LYS A 29 -26.21 -6.30 6.36
C LYS A 29 -26.09 -7.25 5.17
N VAL A 30 -25.22 -8.24 5.31
CA VAL A 30 -25.03 -9.31 4.33
C VAL A 30 -25.18 -10.65 5.03
N LEU A 31 -26.03 -11.52 4.49
CA LEU A 31 -26.19 -12.89 4.96
C LEU A 31 -25.68 -13.85 3.90
N ILE A 32 -24.57 -14.52 4.16
CA ILE A 32 -24.05 -15.60 3.32
C ILE A 32 -24.63 -16.90 3.87
N LYS A 33 -25.42 -17.60 3.08
CA LYS A 33 -26.11 -18.85 3.45
C LYS A 33 -25.47 -20.06 2.83
N ASN A 34 -25.69 -21.22 3.47
CA ASN A 34 -25.35 -22.52 2.89
C ASN A 34 -23.88 -22.61 2.45
N VAL A 35 -22.97 -22.37 3.39
CA VAL A 35 -21.52 -22.50 3.18
C VAL A 35 -20.90 -23.51 4.11
N ASN A 36 -19.75 -24.07 3.70
CA ASN A 36 -18.88 -24.88 4.53
C ASN A 36 -17.68 -24.01 4.93
N ILE A 37 -17.52 -23.72 6.23
CA ILE A 37 -16.53 -22.75 6.68
C ILE A 37 -15.20 -23.43 7.00
N PHE A 38 -14.13 -22.94 6.36
CA PHE A 38 -12.76 -23.11 6.81
C PHE A 38 -12.37 -21.90 7.65
N ASP A 39 -12.04 -22.10 8.93
CA ASP A 39 -11.78 -20.99 9.85
C ASP A 39 -10.29 -20.63 10.00
N GLY A 40 -9.43 -21.26 9.22
CA GLY A 40 -7.97 -21.02 9.25
C GLY A 40 -7.26 -21.64 10.47
N LYS A 41 -7.97 -22.34 11.35
CA LYS A 41 -7.43 -22.92 12.60
C LYS A 41 -7.62 -24.42 12.69
N ASN A 42 -8.73 -24.91 12.18
CA ASN A 42 -9.12 -26.31 12.30
C ASN A 42 -9.05 -26.98 10.92
N GLU A 43 -8.57 -28.22 10.86
CA GLU A 43 -8.52 -29.01 9.62
C GLU A 43 -9.94 -29.37 9.10
N LYS A 44 -10.91 -29.49 10.01
CA LYS A 44 -12.28 -29.88 9.66
C LYS A 44 -13.14 -28.67 9.35
N LEU A 45 -13.85 -28.74 8.22
CA LEU A 45 -14.83 -27.73 7.84
C LEU A 45 -16.04 -27.72 8.77
N LYS A 46 -16.56 -26.54 9.08
CA LYS A 46 -17.86 -26.37 9.75
C LYS A 46 -18.96 -26.42 8.69
N MET A 47 -19.56 -27.59 8.49
CA MET A 47 -20.49 -27.87 7.40
C MET A 47 -21.84 -27.16 7.56
N GLY A 48 -22.42 -26.69 6.43
CA GLY A 48 -23.78 -26.16 6.34
C GLY A 48 -24.05 -25.01 7.30
N ARG A 49 -23.33 -23.91 7.16
CA ARG A 49 -23.44 -22.73 8.01
C ARG A 49 -23.92 -21.53 7.23
N ASP A 50 -24.48 -20.59 7.97
CA ASP A 50 -24.77 -19.24 7.52
C ASP A 50 -23.87 -18.25 8.27
N VAL A 51 -23.48 -17.16 7.61
CA VAL A 51 -22.65 -16.08 8.19
C VAL A 51 -23.36 -14.75 7.99
N LEU A 52 -23.69 -14.10 9.10
CA LEU A 52 -24.25 -12.75 9.11
C LEU A 52 -23.14 -11.73 9.33
N ILE A 53 -23.07 -10.76 8.42
CA ILE A 53 -22.13 -9.64 8.44
C ILE A 53 -22.95 -8.36 8.65
N GLU A 54 -22.52 -7.51 9.57
CA GLU A 54 -23.06 -6.16 9.80
C GLU A 54 -21.91 -5.15 9.67
N GLY A 55 -21.99 -4.28 8.67
CA GLY A 55 -20.88 -3.39 8.33
C GLY A 55 -19.64 -4.19 7.91
N ASN A 56 -18.56 -4.05 8.67
CA ASN A 56 -17.27 -4.74 8.45
C ASN A 56 -17.02 -5.91 9.42
N LEU A 57 -18.02 -6.32 10.20
CA LEU A 57 -17.86 -7.35 11.24
C LEU A 57 -18.72 -8.58 10.95
N ILE A 58 -18.15 -9.77 11.20
CA ILE A 58 -18.89 -11.02 11.30
C ILE A 58 -19.69 -10.97 12.61
N LYS A 59 -21.00 -10.79 12.49
CA LYS A 59 -21.90 -10.67 13.65
C LYS A 59 -22.28 -12.01 14.25
N GLN A 60 -22.56 -12.98 13.38
CA GLN A 60 -23.03 -14.29 13.81
C GLN A 60 -22.67 -15.37 12.77
N ILE A 61 -22.35 -16.56 13.27
CA ILE A 61 -22.22 -17.78 12.49
C ILE A 61 -23.18 -18.81 13.08
N GLY A 62 -24.03 -19.41 12.25
CA GLY A 62 -25.04 -20.36 12.73
C GLY A 62 -25.63 -21.21 11.61
N LYS A 63 -26.80 -21.81 11.87
CA LYS A 63 -27.63 -22.51 10.88
C LYS A 63 -29.00 -21.84 10.84
N GLY A 64 -29.55 -21.66 9.63
CA GLY A 64 -30.86 -21.12 9.44
C GLY A 64 -31.04 -19.68 9.96
N LEU A 65 -29.99 -18.87 9.85
CA LEU A 65 -30.01 -17.49 10.30
C LEU A 65 -31.06 -16.70 9.52
N LYS A 66 -31.78 -15.85 10.24
CA LYS A 66 -32.74 -14.91 9.67
C LYS A 66 -32.14 -13.51 9.67
N VAL A 67 -32.45 -12.75 8.66
CA VAL A 67 -31.97 -11.35 8.53
C VAL A 67 -33.17 -10.44 8.27
N ALA A 68 -33.06 -9.20 8.71
CA ALA A 68 -34.11 -8.19 8.51
C ALA A 68 -34.29 -7.88 7.01
N LYS A 69 -35.48 -7.38 6.66
CA LYS A 69 -35.79 -6.91 5.32
C LYS A 69 -34.78 -5.83 4.89
N GLY A 70 -34.25 -5.93 3.66
CA GLY A 70 -33.28 -5.00 3.12
C GLY A 70 -31.81 -5.48 3.20
N ALA A 71 -31.53 -6.62 3.83
CA ALA A 71 -30.19 -7.22 3.80
C ALA A 71 -29.92 -7.91 2.46
N THR A 72 -28.65 -7.87 2.03
CA THR A 72 -28.19 -8.66 0.89
C THR A 72 -28.05 -10.11 1.30
N VAL A 73 -28.64 -11.04 0.54
CA VAL A 73 -28.55 -12.48 0.79
C VAL A 73 -27.78 -13.14 -0.34
N ILE A 74 -26.72 -13.88 0.00
CA ILE A 74 -25.88 -14.63 -0.93
C ILE A 74 -26.01 -16.11 -0.60
N ASP A 75 -26.42 -16.92 -1.56
CA ASP A 75 -26.38 -18.37 -1.42
C ASP A 75 -24.98 -18.89 -1.80
N GLY A 76 -24.30 -19.47 -0.82
CA GLY A 76 -22.99 -20.08 -1.01
C GLY A 76 -23.02 -21.40 -1.77
N GLY A 77 -24.18 -22.04 -1.94
CA GLY A 77 -24.31 -23.27 -2.72
C GLY A 77 -23.42 -24.41 -2.19
N SER A 78 -23.28 -24.54 -0.88
CA SER A 78 -22.39 -25.49 -0.21
C SER A 78 -20.90 -25.35 -0.53
N ARG A 79 -20.48 -24.22 -1.11
CA ARG A 79 -19.07 -23.91 -1.35
C ARG A 79 -18.33 -23.63 -0.04
N VAL A 80 -17.00 -23.68 -0.11
CA VAL A 80 -16.18 -23.36 1.05
C VAL A 80 -16.02 -21.85 1.17
N LEU A 81 -16.36 -21.33 2.33
CA LEU A 81 -16.06 -19.95 2.74
C LEU A 81 -14.78 -19.96 3.58
N THR A 82 -13.80 -19.17 3.18
CA THR A 82 -12.50 -19.05 3.86
C THR A 82 -12.31 -17.61 4.36
N PRO A 83 -11.40 -17.37 5.31
CA PRO A 83 -10.82 -16.03 5.47
C PRO A 83 -10.22 -15.54 4.15
N GLY A 84 -10.13 -14.24 3.96
CA GLY A 84 -9.43 -13.67 2.82
C GLY A 84 -7.96 -14.12 2.78
N PHE A 85 -7.43 -14.33 1.58
CA PHE A 85 -6.03 -14.71 1.40
C PHE A 85 -5.10 -13.54 1.73
N ILE A 86 -3.91 -13.91 2.19
CA ILE A 86 -2.82 -12.96 2.48
C ILE A 86 -1.67 -13.28 1.52
N ASP A 87 -1.25 -12.28 0.72
CA ASP A 87 -0.01 -12.36 -0.05
C ASP A 87 1.09 -11.64 0.74
N ALA A 88 2.09 -12.39 1.17
CA ALA A 88 3.18 -11.86 2.00
C ALA A 88 4.32 -11.25 1.18
N HIS A 89 4.30 -11.33 -0.15
CA HIS A 89 5.32 -10.75 -1.01
C HIS A 89 4.76 -10.43 -2.40
N THR A 90 4.29 -9.21 -2.59
CA THR A 90 3.82 -8.71 -3.88
C THR A 90 4.47 -7.38 -4.23
N HIS A 91 4.26 -6.93 -5.46
CA HIS A 91 4.74 -5.66 -6.00
C HIS A 91 3.64 -5.00 -6.83
N ILE A 92 2.75 -4.26 -6.16
CA ILE A 92 1.53 -3.70 -6.80
C ILE A 92 1.89 -2.66 -7.87
N ALA A 93 2.95 -1.90 -7.65
CA ALA A 93 3.38 -0.84 -8.55
C ALA A 93 4.36 -1.30 -9.65
N LEU A 94 4.83 -2.55 -9.63
CA LEU A 94 5.63 -3.12 -10.73
C LEU A 94 4.71 -3.63 -11.84
N ILE A 95 4.08 -2.70 -12.55
CA ILE A 95 3.08 -2.96 -13.57
C ILE A 95 3.66 -3.32 -14.94
N ALA A 96 4.97 -3.15 -15.11
CA ALA A 96 5.70 -3.34 -16.36
C ALA A 96 7.17 -3.70 -16.10
N PRO A 97 7.93 -4.13 -17.12
CA PRO A 97 9.38 -4.27 -17.04
C PRO A 97 10.07 -2.97 -16.64
N PHE A 98 11.26 -3.08 -16.03
CA PHE A 98 11.98 -1.95 -15.44
C PHE A 98 12.36 -0.86 -16.45
N ASP A 99 12.72 -1.23 -17.66
CA ASP A 99 13.03 -0.30 -18.76
C ASP A 99 11.83 0.60 -19.10
N GLN A 100 10.62 0.06 -19.07
CA GLN A 100 9.42 0.84 -19.31
C GLN A 100 9.06 1.73 -18.11
N LEU A 101 9.25 1.23 -16.89
CA LEU A 101 9.06 2.04 -15.67
C LEU A 101 10.03 3.22 -15.61
N GLU A 102 11.27 3.05 -16.13
CA GLU A 102 12.27 4.11 -16.19
C GLU A 102 11.99 5.11 -17.31
N ASN A 103 11.56 4.64 -18.50
CA ASN A 103 11.61 5.45 -19.72
C ASN A 103 10.24 5.83 -20.31
N GLU A 104 9.14 5.15 -19.92
CA GLU A 104 7.86 5.34 -20.61
C GLU A 104 6.72 5.78 -19.67
N TYR A 105 6.68 5.32 -18.40
CA TYR A 105 5.52 5.50 -17.56
C TYR A 105 5.70 6.55 -16.47
N THR A 106 4.82 7.54 -16.48
CA THR A 106 4.77 8.55 -15.41
C THR A 106 4.25 7.94 -14.10
N GLY A 107 4.56 8.55 -12.95
CA GLY A 107 4.04 8.14 -11.65
C GLY A 107 2.51 8.13 -11.58
N ILE A 108 1.83 9.02 -12.34
CA ILE A 108 0.36 9.03 -12.44
C ILE A 108 -0.14 7.76 -13.13
N TYR A 109 0.50 7.35 -14.22
CA TYR A 109 0.15 6.11 -14.93
C TYR A 109 0.37 4.89 -14.02
N VAL A 110 1.53 4.82 -13.35
CA VAL A 110 1.85 3.75 -12.41
C VAL A 110 0.83 3.67 -11.28
N GLY A 111 0.42 4.82 -10.72
CA GLY A 111 -0.61 4.88 -9.69
C GLY A 111 -1.97 4.36 -10.16
N ALA A 112 -2.41 4.76 -11.36
CA ALA A 112 -3.68 4.33 -11.94
C ALA A 112 -3.69 2.82 -12.25
N ALA A 113 -2.65 2.32 -12.91
CA ALA A 113 -2.52 0.90 -13.27
C ALA A 113 -2.32 0.02 -12.03
N GLY A 114 -1.54 0.48 -11.04
CA GLY A 114 -1.35 -0.19 -9.76
C GLY A 114 -2.64 -0.26 -8.95
N GLY A 115 -3.49 0.77 -8.99
CA GLY A 115 -4.84 0.75 -8.40
C GLY A 115 -5.70 -0.35 -8.99
N GLN A 116 -5.71 -0.48 -10.32
CA GLN A 116 -6.43 -1.57 -11.00
C GLN A 116 -5.83 -2.95 -10.65
N MET A 117 -4.50 -3.05 -10.50
CA MET A 117 -3.85 -4.28 -10.05
C MET A 117 -4.31 -4.66 -8.65
N ALA A 118 -4.38 -3.70 -7.73
CA ALA A 118 -4.85 -3.92 -6.36
C ALA A 118 -6.31 -4.40 -6.32
N GLU A 119 -7.19 -3.78 -7.10
CA GLU A 119 -8.58 -4.24 -7.24
C GLU A 119 -8.64 -5.68 -7.76
N ASN A 120 -7.87 -6.01 -8.80
CA ASN A 120 -7.80 -7.37 -9.34
C ASN A 120 -7.31 -8.38 -8.30
N MET A 121 -6.37 -8.02 -7.42
CA MET A 121 -5.94 -8.88 -6.31
C MET A 121 -7.07 -9.12 -5.32
N LEU A 122 -7.79 -8.07 -4.91
CA LEU A 122 -8.96 -8.20 -4.04
C LEU A 122 -10.02 -9.12 -4.65
N MET A 123 -10.33 -8.95 -5.93
CA MET A 123 -11.33 -9.77 -6.64
C MET A 123 -10.92 -11.23 -6.81
N ARG A 124 -9.63 -11.55 -6.71
CA ARG A 124 -9.10 -12.92 -6.62
C ARG A 124 -9.10 -13.50 -5.21
N GLY A 125 -9.54 -12.72 -4.21
CA GLY A 125 -9.66 -13.15 -2.82
C GLY A 125 -8.50 -12.76 -1.91
N PHE A 126 -7.51 -12.01 -2.38
CA PHE A 126 -6.45 -11.46 -1.55
C PHE A 126 -6.96 -10.19 -0.85
N THR A 127 -7.26 -10.31 0.42
CA THR A 127 -7.80 -9.19 1.23
C THR A 127 -6.73 -8.42 1.98
N THR A 128 -5.53 -8.96 2.05
CA THR A 128 -4.36 -8.34 2.68
C THR A 128 -3.13 -8.70 1.88
N VAL A 129 -2.26 -7.74 1.66
CA VAL A 129 -0.99 -7.95 0.96
C VAL A 129 0.13 -7.19 1.64
N ARG A 130 1.33 -7.78 1.64
CA ARG A 130 2.57 -7.10 1.97
C ARG A 130 3.26 -6.74 0.65
N ASP A 131 3.23 -5.46 0.32
CA ASP A 131 3.95 -4.93 -0.84
C ASP A 131 5.43 -4.76 -0.48
N ALA A 132 6.27 -5.56 -1.11
CA ALA A 132 7.68 -5.68 -0.80
C ALA A 132 8.54 -4.78 -1.69
N GLY A 133 8.04 -3.63 -2.08
CA GLY A 133 8.78 -2.58 -2.76
C GLY A 133 8.15 -2.08 -4.03
N GLY A 134 8.39 -0.82 -4.32
CA GLY A 134 7.85 -0.05 -5.43
C GLY A 134 7.00 1.13 -4.98
N ALA A 135 6.50 1.90 -5.93
CA ALA A 135 5.76 3.15 -5.71
C ALA A 135 4.32 2.92 -5.20
N SER A 136 4.11 2.09 -4.18
CA SER A 136 2.78 1.63 -3.75
C SER A 136 2.13 2.43 -2.63
N ILE A 137 2.86 3.29 -1.91
CA ILE A 137 2.32 4.06 -0.77
C ILE A 137 1.12 4.93 -1.16
N GLY A 138 1.20 5.59 -2.32
CA GLY A 138 0.08 6.39 -2.83
C GLY A 138 -1.16 5.55 -3.17
N ILE A 139 -0.97 4.34 -3.70
CA ILE A 139 -2.03 3.38 -4.00
C ILE A 139 -2.67 2.89 -2.70
N GLN A 140 -1.86 2.49 -1.71
CA GLN A 140 -2.32 2.12 -0.37
C GLN A 140 -3.22 3.21 0.19
N ARG A 141 -2.74 4.46 0.20
CA ARG A 141 -3.48 5.57 0.76
C ARG A 141 -4.81 5.83 0.04
N ALA A 142 -4.83 5.75 -1.28
CA ALA A 142 -6.06 5.94 -2.05
C ALA A 142 -7.11 4.85 -1.75
N ILE A 143 -6.68 3.61 -1.48
CA ILE A 143 -7.57 2.53 -1.04
C ILE A 143 -8.06 2.79 0.38
N ASP A 144 -7.19 3.18 1.31
CA ASP A 144 -7.54 3.46 2.71
C ASP A 144 -8.51 4.66 2.81
N ASP A 145 -8.34 5.67 1.96
CA ASP A 145 -9.25 6.82 1.83
C ASP A 145 -10.58 6.46 1.10
N GLY A 146 -10.70 5.25 0.55
CA GLY A 146 -11.92 4.74 -0.10
C GLY A 146 -12.16 5.22 -1.53
N TRP A 147 -11.13 5.73 -2.23
CA TRP A 147 -11.26 6.18 -3.61
C TRP A 147 -11.53 5.04 -4.59
N PHE A 148 -11.00 3.85 -4.33
CA PHE A 148 -11.28 2.64 -5.09
C PHE A 148 -11.07 1.38 -4.24
N PRO A 149 -11.68 0.23 -4.61
CA PRO A 149 -11.53 -1.00 -3.86
C PRO A 149 -10.12 -1.59 -4.00
N GLY A 150 -9.64 -2.23 -2.94
CA GLY A 150 -8.37 -2.95 -2.90
C GLY A 150 -8.18 -3.72 -1.62
N PRO A 151 -7.12 -4.54 -1.52
CA PRO A 151 -6.75 -5.21 -0.28
C PRO A 151 -6.19 -4.20 0.73
N ARG A 152 -6.11 -4.60 2.00
CA ARG A 152 -5.25 -3.90 2.96
C ARG A 152 -3.80 -4.08 2.53
N ILE A 153 -3.10 -2.98 2.28
CA ILE A 153 -1.71 -3.00 1.82
C ILE A 153 -0.79 -2.61 2.96
N PHE A 154 0.25 -3.42 3.19
CA PHE A 154 1.40 -3.06 4.02
C PHE A 154 2.57 -2.77 3.09
N SER A 155 2.80 -1.48 2.83
CA SER A 155 3.82 -1.03 1.88
C SER A 155 5.19 -0.87 2.53
N SER A 156 6.24 -1.25 1.82
CA SER A 156 7.63 -0.92 2.18
C SER A 156 8.12 0.38 1.52
N GLY A 157 7.34 0.97 0.63
CA GLY A 157 7.82 2.07 -0.20
C GLY A 157 8.86 1.60 -1.22
N ALA A 158 9.80 2.48 -1.55
CA ALA A 158 10.86 2.18 -2.51
C ALA A 158 11.74 1.00 -2.07
N PHE A 159 12.19 0.21 -3.03
CA PHE A 159 13.29 -0.72 -2.79
C PHE A 159 14.56 0.06 -2.42
N ILE A 160 15.24 -0.29 -1.36
CA ILE A 160 16.55 0.26 -1.06
C ILE A 160 17.60 -0.68 -1.63
N THR A 161 18.42 -0.16 -2.51
CA THR A 161 19.53 -0.87 -3.18
C THR A 161 20.81 -0.03 -3.16
N GLN A 162 21.94 -0.60 -3.53
CA GLN A 162 23.18 0.12 -3.73
C GLN A 162 23.43 0.43 -5.21
N THR A 163 24.37 1.29 -5.53
CA THR A 163 24.85 1.47 -6.90
C THR A 163 25.30 0.13 -7.48
N SER A 164 24.85 -0.18 -8.72
CA SER A 164 25.07 -1.47 -9.40
C SER A 164 24.46 -2.68 -8.66
N GLY A 165 23.54 -2.44 -7.73
CA GLY A 165 22.85 -3.50 -7.01
C GLY A 165 21.65 -4.07 -7.77
N HIS A 166 21.04 -5.08 -7.19
CA HIS A 166 19.73 -5.59 -7.64
C HIS A 166 18.71 -4.47 -7.52
N LEU A 167 18.02 -4.09 -8.56
CA LEU A 167 17.07 -2.97 -8.63
C LEU A 167 17.73 -1.58 -8.86
N ASP A 168 19.00 -1.45 -9.10
CA ASP A 168 19.52 -0.25 -9.73
C ASP A 168 19.08 -0.26 -11.21
N MET A 169 18.06 0.53 -11.53
CA MET A 169 17.39 0.53 -12.83
C MET A 169 17.97 1.55 -13.80
N ARG A 170 18.99 2.30 -13.38
CA ARG A 170 19.59 3.37 -14.21
C ARG A 170 20.22 2.79 -15.47
N ASP A 171 20.06 3.48 -16.58
CA ASP A 171 20.81 3.17 -17.80
C ASP A 171 22.31 3.37 -17.57
N ARG A 172 23.17 2.60 -18.28
CA ARG A 172 24.64 2.73 -18.19
C ARG A 172 25.16 4.13 -18.54
N THR A 173 24.40 4.86 -19.32
CA THR A 173 24.73 6.23 -19.74
C THR A 173 24.29 7.27 -18.70
N ASN A 174 23.57 6.87 -17.67
CA ASN A 174 23.10 7.75 -16.62
C ASN A 174 24.18 7.86 -15.53
N PRO A 175 24.89 9.00 -15.43
CA PRO A 175 26.03 9.11 -14.53
C PRO A 175 25.57 9.01 -13.06
N HIS A 176 26.49 8.55 -12.22
CA HIS A 176 26.26 8.54 -10.78
C HIS A 176 26.09 9.97 -10.25
N LYS A 177 25.33 10.14 -9.18
CA LYS A 177 25.07 11.45 -8.55
C LYS A 177 26.35 12.19 -8.14
N LEU A 178 27.42 11.48 -7.77
CA LEU A 178 28.73 12.07 -7.49
C LEU A 178 29.42 12.62 -8.73
N ASP A 179 29.04 12.16 -9.90
CA ASP A 179 29.57 12.59 -11.20
C ASP A 179 28.64 13.60 -11.89
N GLY A 180 27.74 14.24 -11.13
CA GLY A 180 26.79 15.22 -11.64
C GLY A 180 25.50 14.61 -12.22
N GLY A 181 25.26 13.32 -12.02
CA GLY A 181 23.99 12.67 -12.37
C GLY A 181 22.82 13.10 -11.48
N HIS A 182 21.63 12.80 -11.94
CA HIS A 182 20.38 13.04 -11.24
C HIS A 182 19.73 11.72 -10.86
N HIS A 183 18.79 11.79 -9.94
CA HIS A 183 17.92 10.64 -9.69
C HIS A 183 17.23 10.21 -10.98
N SER A 184 17.15 8.93 -11.21
CA SER A 184 16.44 8.38 -12.36
C SER A 184 14.94 8.61 -12.23
N HIS A 185 14.21 8.43 -13.31
CA HIS A 185 12.77 8.59 -13.28
C HIS A 185 12.09 7.61 -12.31
N ALA A 186 12.52 6.35 -12.29
CA ALA A 186 11.97 5.34 -11.39
C ALA A 186 12.29 5.64 -9.90
N GLU A 187 13.44 6.25 -9.59
CA GLU A 187 13.70 6.77 -8.23
C GLU A 187 12.75 7.91 -7.88
N LEU A 188 12.57 8.88 -8.78
CA LEU A 188 11.72 10.05 -8.54
C LEU A 188 10.27 9.69 -8.30
N ILE A 189 9.76 8.64 -8.94
CA ILE A 189 8.40 8.15 -8.73
C ILE A 189 8.28 7.12 -7.59
N GLY A 190 9.39 6.81 -6.89
CA GLY A 190 9.38 6.01 -5.68
C GLY A 190 9.47 4.50 -5.86
N HIS A 191 9.97 4.01 -7.01
CA HIS A 191 10.17 2.58 -7.19
C HIS A 191 11.36 2.05 -6.42
N TYR A 192 12.49 2.75 -6.44
CA TYR A 192 13.68 2.36 -5.71
C TYR A 192 14.43 3.59 -5.17
N ALA A 193 15.42 3.35 -4.32
CA ALA A 193 16.38 4.34 -3.85
C ALA A 193 17.78 3.71 -3.87
N ALA A 194 18.66 4.22 -4.73
CA ALA A 194 20.05 3.81 -4.75
C ALA A 194 20.84 4.62 -3.70
N VAL A 195 21.45 3.92 -2.75
CA VAL A 195 22.15 4.50 -1.60
C VAL A 195 23.52 3.87 -1.43
N ASP A 196 24.50 4.67 -1.14
CA ASP A 196 25.86 4.23 -0.89
C ASP A 196 26.36 4.88 0.41
N GLY A 197 26.70 4.04 1.36
CA GLY A 197 27.16 4.43 2.69
C GLY A 197 26.05 4.67 3.70
N LYS A 198 26.45 4.60 4.97
CA LYS A 198 25.56 4.70 6.14
C LYS A 198 24.66 5.93 6.15
N GLY A 199 25.20 7.08 5.75
CA GLY A 199 24.45 8.35 5.78
C GLY A 199 23.25 8.34 4.83
N GLU A 200 23.44 7.85 3.62
CA GLU A 200 22.37 7.73 2.63
C GLU A 200 21.37 6.65 3.00
N MET A 201 21.82 5.51 3.55
CA MET A 201 20.94 4.47 4.07
C MET A 201 20.01 5.00 5.15
N LEU A 202 20.53 5.76 6.14
CA LEU A 202 19.71 6.40 7.16
C LEU A 202 18.69 7.37 6.57
N ALA A 203 19.09 8.17 5.59
CA ALA A 203 18.20 9.13 4.95
C ALA A 203 17.08 8.43 4.18
N ALA A 204 17.42 7.43 3.36
CA ALA A 204 16.45 6.67 2.58
C ALA A 204 15.47 5.90 3.47
N ALA A 205 15.97 5.18 4.50
CA ALA A 205 15.13 4.44 5.42
C ALA A 205 14.12 5.36 6.15
N ARG A 206 14.57 6.51 6.66
CA ARG A 206 13.71 7.50 7.32
C ARG A 206 12.68 8.09 6.34
N GLN A 207 13.08 8.29 5.09
CA GLN A 207 12.16 8.79 4.06
C GLN A 207 11.02 7.80 3.81
N GLN A 208 11.29 6.48 3.72
CA GLN A 208 10.24 5.49 3.54
C GLN A 208 9.22 5.55 4.69
N PHE A 209 9.66 5.58 5.94
CA PHE A 209 8.75 5.70 7.09
C PHE A 209 8.01 7.04 7.12
N ARG A 210 8.67 8.15 6.78
CA ARG A 210 8.00 9.46 6.64
C ARG A 210 6.86 9.42 5.63
N ASP A 211 7.02 8.67 4.54
CA ASP A 211 6.04 8.55 3.48
C ASP A 211 4.90 7.58 3.82
N GLY A 212 5.07 6.76 4.86
CA GLY A 212 4.03 5.86 5.38
C GLY A 212 4.34 4.37 5.20
N ALA A 213 5.58 4.00 4.92
CA ALA A 213 5.97 2.59 4.89
C ALA A 213 5.80 1.93 6.27
N THR A 214 5.42 0.66 6.26
CA THR A 214 5.24 -0.16 7.47
C THR A 214 6.43 -1.10 7.73
N GLN A 215 7.32 -1.23 6.79
CA GLN A 215 8.58 -1.99 6.85
C GLN A 215 9.55 -1.44 5.80
N LEU A 216 10.81 -1.83 5.89
CA LEU A 216 11.81 -1.56 4.85
C LEU A 216 12.00 -2.78 3.95
N LYS A 217 12.27 -2.54 2.67
CA LYS A 217 12.72 -3.54 1.72
C LYS A 217 14.12 -3.20 1.24
N LEU A 218 15.06 -4.08 1.55
CA LEU A 218 16.44 -3.99 1.10
C LEU A 218 16.75 -5.12 0.12
N ALA A 219 17.49 -4.81 -0.94
CA ALA A 219 18.10 -5.79 -1.80
C ALA A 219 19.50 -6.12 -1.25
N THR A 220 19.67 -7.27 -0.63
CA THR A 220 20.91 -7.63 0.08
C THR A 220 21.84 -8.51 -0.74
N ASN A 221 21.38 -8.97 -1.90
CA ASN A 221 22.18 -9.76 -2.84
C ASN A 221 21.73 -9.49 -4.27
N GLY A 222 22.46 -10.00 -5.23
CA GLY A 222 22.08 -9.97 -6.63
C GLY A 222 20.79 -10.74 -6.89
N GLY A 223 20.23 -10.60 -8.07
CA GLY A 223 18.99 -11.27 -8.46
C GLY A 223 18.95 -11.62 -9.94
N ILE A 224 18.16 -12.63 -10.29
CA ILE A 224 18.07 -13.11 -11.68
C ILE A 224 17.54 -12.04 -12.65
N SER A 225 16.76 -11.10 -12.16
CA SER A 225 16.25 -9.96 -12.93
C SER A 225 17.14 -8.72 -12.85
N ALA A 226 18.29 -8.79 -12.16
CA ALA A 226 19.20 -7.68 -12.05
C ALA A 226 19.91 -7.41 -13.37
N VAL A 227 20.05 -6.13 -13.73
CA VAL A 227 20.71 -5.72 -14.95
C VAL A 227 22.23 -5.71 -14.79
N TYR A 228 22.72 -5.31 -13.61
CA TYR A 228 24.14 -5.02 -13.39
C TYR A 228 24.80 -5.86 -12.30
N SER A 229 24.04 -6.46 -11.41
CA SER A 229 24.59 -7.21 -10.29
C SER A 229 24.73 -8.70 -10.62
N PRO A 230 25.88 -9.32 -10.35
CA PRO A 230 25.98 -10.78 -10.34
C PRO A 230 25.04 -11.39 -9.32
N LEU A 231 24.59 -12.64 -9.56
CA LEU A 231 23.63 -13.30 -8.68
C LEU A 231 24.15 -13.51 -7.25
N ASP A 232 25.44 -13.72 -7.12
CA ASP A 232 26.18 -14.00 -5.89
C ASP A 232 26.83 -12.74 -5.26
N LEU A 233 26.42 -11.54 -5.72
CA LEU A 233 26.86 -10.29 -5.13
C LEU A 233 26.27 -10.10 -3.75
N ASP A 234 27.10 -9.94 -2.72
CA ASP A 234 26.67 -9.39 -1.43
C ASP A 234 26.53 -7.88 -1.55
N GLN A 235 25.32 -7.39 -1.29
CA GLN A 235 25.02 -5.95 -1.30
C GLN A 235 25.04 -5.40 0.11
N PHE A 236 25.51 -4.19 0.22
CA PHE A 236 25.69 -3.44 1.45
C PHE A 236 26.77 -4.03 2.38
N THR A 237 27.37 -3.15 3.09
CA THR A 237 28.24 -3.45 4.22
C THR A 237 27.41 -3.70 5.49
N ASP A 238 28.01 -4.33 6.50
CA ASP A 238 27.35 -4.52 7.81
C ASP A 238 26.93 -3.18 8.44
N GLU A 239 27.71 -2.10 8.17
CA GLU A 239 27.39 -0.77 8.68
C GLU A 239 26.15 -0.17 8.05
N GLU A 240 25.94 -0.38 6.75
CA GLU A 240 24.74 0.06 6.02
C GLU A 240 23.52 -0.74 6.46
N LEU A 241 23.64 -2.07 6.55
CA LEU A 241 22.56 -2.93 7.03
C LEU A 241 22.19 -2.62 8.48
N GLY A 242 23.20 -2.38 9.34
CA GLY A 242 23.00 -1.96 10.71
C GLY A 242 22.27 -0.61 10.81
N ALA A 243 22.53 0.32 9.91
CA ALA A 243 21.84 1.61 9.85
C ALA A 243 20.36 1.46 9.49
N ALA A 244 20.05 0.60 8.52
CA ALA A 244 18.66 0.30 8.16
C ALA A 244 17.90 -0.36 9.32
N ALA A 245 18.49 -1.37 9.97
CA ALA A 245 17.92 -2.06 11.13
C ALA A 245 17.67 -1.10 12.28
N GLN A 246 18.67 -0.29 12.65
CA GLN A 246 18.55 0.74 13.70
C GLN A 246 17.42 1.73 13.41
N THR A 247 17.24 2.10 12.13
CA THR A 247 16.14 3.00 11.75
C THR A 247 14.79 2.31 11.92
N ALA A 248 14.66 1.05 11.46
CA ALA A 248 13.42 0.30 11.60
C ALA A 248 13.04 0.13 13.09
N GLU A 249 13.99 -0.24 13.94
CA GLU A 249 13.78 -0.36 15.41
C GLU A 249 13.30 0.96 16.04
N ALA A 250 13.82 2.10 15.59
CA ALA A 250 13.43 3.41 16.12
C ALA A 250 11.99 3.81 15.74
N PHE A 251 11.44 3.26 14.67
CA PHE A 251 10.07 3.51 14.24
C PHE A 251 9.06 2.45 14.75
N GLY A 252 9.50 1.34 15.34
CA GLY A 252 8.69 0.27 15.93
C GLY A 252 8.54 -0.90 14.99
#